data_0886910fcf4e409eabc975540181161f
#
_entry.id   0886910fcf4e409eabc975540181161f
#
_cell.length_a   1.000
_cell.length_b   1.000
_cell.length_c   1.000
_cell.angle_alpha   90.00
_cell.angle_beta   90.00
_cell.angle_gamma   90.00
#
_symmetry.space_group_name_H-M   'P 1'
#
loop_
_entity.id
_entity.type
_entity.pdbx_description
1 polymer ?
#
loop_
_entity_poly.entity_id
_entity_poly.type
_entity_poly.pdbx_seq_one_letter_code
_entity_poly.pdbx_strand_id
1 'polypeptide(L)'
;MTQRREFLKFLAASPLLTSYEAFAQQVEETLGERLTDPSEVINVFEMESLAREKIPPAHFGYLSTGVDGDMTLRANRGGFTRFQIKPRRLVDVSEPDMSVNVLGAEASSPIFLCPVGSHGAYHADAELGTARAAAAKDHHMALSTQSSTPIEAVIEPVSYTHLTLPTICSV
;
A
#
# COMPACT_ATOMS: atom_id res chain seq x y z
N MET A 1 25.94 24.19 35.44
CA MET A 1 24.90 23.14 35.24
C MET A 1 23.48 23.60 35.60
N THR A 2 23.31 24.69 36.30
CA THR A 2 22.02 25.23 36.80
C THR A 2 21.13 25.83 35.72
N GLN A 3 21.69 26.56 34.77
CA GLN A 3 20.90 27.27 33.75
C GLN A 3 20.11 26.36 32.78
N ARG A 4 20.68 25.21 32.41
CA ARG A 4 19.99 24.25 31.51
C ARG A 4 18.77 23.61 32.18
N ARG A 5 18.84 23.36 33.48
CA ARG A 5 17.76 22.79 34.27
C ARG A 5 16.61 23.78 34.49
N GLU A 6 16.95 25.06 34.72
CA GLU A 6 15.96 26.13 34.83
C GLU A 6 15.29 26.45 33.50
N PHE A 7 16.04 26.40 32.41
CA PHE A 7 15.48 26.51 31.05
C PHE A 7 14.51 25.36 30.70
N LEU A 8 14.84 24.11 31.05
CA LEU A 8 13.96 22.99 30.87
C LEU A 8 12.70 23.07 31.74
N LYS A 9 12.78 23.57 32.95
CA LYS A 9 11.61 23.83 33.80
C LYS A 9 10.73 24.95 33.26
N PHE A 10 11.32 25.99 32.70
CA PHE A 10 10.61 27.09 32.04
C PHE A 10 9.87 26.58 30.79
N LEU A 11 10.53 25.75 29.97
CA LEU A 11 9.88 25.10 28.83
C LEU A 11 8.75 24.17 29.27
N ALA A 12 8.95 23.37 30.31
CA ALA A 12 7.92 22.43 30.80
C ALA A 12 6.70 23.14 31.42
N ALA A 13 6.88 24.36 31.92
CA ALA A 13 5.81 25.21 32.48
C ALA A 13 5.21 26.20 31.46
N SER A 14 5.68 26.15 30.20
CA SER A 14 5.21 27.06 29.17
C SER A 14 3.79 26.68 28.71
N PRO A 15 2.84 27.64 28.65
CA PRO A 15 1.50 27.38 28.08
C PRO A 15 1.50 26.87 26.63
N LEU A 16 2.61 27.14 25.90
CA LEU A 16 2.83 26.64 24.55
C LEU A 16 3.06 25.12 24.51
N LEU A 17 3.69 24.54 25.56
CA LEU A 17 3.89 23.11 25.65
C LEU A 17 2.64 22.37 26.14
N THR A 18 1.90 22.95 27.09
CA THR A 18 0.60 22.40 27.52
C THR A 18 -0.42 22.45 26.40
N SER A 19 -0.40 23.49 25.56
CA SER A 19 -1.23 23.52 24.34
C SER A 19 -0.76 22.54 23.26
N TYR A 20 0.54 22.28 23.18
CA TYR A 20 1.10 21.29 22.26
C TYR A 20 0.79 19.86 22.70
N GLU A 21 0.90 19.55 23.99
CA GLU A 21 0.50 18.23 24.52
C GLU A 21 -1.00 17.98 24.38
N ALA A 22 -1.84 18.97 24.65
CA ALA A 22 -3.28 18.88 24.43
C ALA A 22 -3.62 18.76 22.92
N PHE A 23 -2.91 19.48 22.07
CA PHE A 23 -3.03 19.36 20.62
C PHE A 23 -2.50 17.99 20.12
N ALA A 24 -1.37 17.52 20.63
CA ALA A 24 -0.82 16.22 20.31
C ALA A 24 -1.75 15.08 20.76
N GLN A 25 -2.33 15.17 21.98
CA GLN A 25 -3.36 14.25 22.45
C GLN A 25 -4.62 14.31 21.61
N GLN A 26 -5.07 15.49 21.22
CA GLN A 26 -6.25 15.64 20.37
C GLN A 26 -5.99 15.13 18.93
N VAL A 27 -4.77 15.30 18.43
CA VAL A 27 -4.32 14.73 17.14
C VAL A 27 -4.20 13.21 17.28
N GLU A 28 -3.67 12.70 18.38
CA GLU A 28 -3.58 11.26 18.64
C GLU A 28 -4.95 10.62 18.86
N GLU A 29 -5.88 11.33 19.50
CA GLU A 29 -7.29 10.93 19.66
C GLU A 29 -8.05 10.99 18.31
N THR A 30 -7.77 11.98 17.47
CA THR A 30 -8.40 12.15 16.14
C THR A 30 -7.75 11.25 15.08
N LEU A 31 -6.44 11.00 15.16
CA LEU A 31 -5.71 10.03 14.32
C LEU A 31 -5.76 8.62 14.91
N GLY A 32 -6.15 8.49 16.17
CA GLY A 32 -6.22 7.26 16.92
C GLY A 32 -7.53 6.47 16.77
N GLU A 33 -8.48 6.94 15.97
CA GLU A 33 -9.46 6.02 15.37
C GLU A 33 -8.67 5.10 14.46
N ARG A 34 -8.23 3.98 15.03
CA ARG A 34 -7.56 2.92 14.30
C ARG A 34 -8.45 2.55 13.14
N LEU A 35 -7.97 2.80 11.95
CA LEU A 35 -8.60 2.27 10.75
C LEU A 35 -8.75 0.75 10.95
N THR A 36 -9.97 0.28 11.04
CA THR A 36 -10.28 -1.14 11.21
C THR A 36 -10.91 -1.73 9.95
N ASP A 37 -11.47 -0.86 9.11
CA ASP A 37 -12.13 -1.23 7.87
C ASP A 37 -11.27 -0.78 6.67
N PRO A 38 -10.89 -1.72 5.77
CA PRO A 38 -10.20 -1.36 4.54
C PRO A 38 -10.94 -0.36 3.64
N SER A 39 -12.26 -0.22 3.78
CA SER A 39 -13.07 0.73 3.00
C SER A 39 -12.86 2.20 3.42
N GLU A 40 -12.32 2.44 4.61
CA GLU A 40 -12.02 3.77 5.14
C GLU A 40 -10.64 4.28 4.71
N VAL A 41 -9.83 3.41 4.11
CA VAL A 41 -8.46 3.71 3.68
C VAL A 41 -8.47 4.66 2.50
N ILE A 42 -7.77 5.78 2.62
CA ILE A 42 -7.67 6.81 1.57
C ILE A 42 -6.39 6.71 0.74
N ASN A 43 -5.40 5.95 1.19
CA ASN A 43 -4.17 5.68 0.44
C ASN A 43 -3.59 4.30 0.77
N VAL A 44 -2.79 3.75 -0.14
CA VAL A 44 -2.24 2.39 -0.01
C VAL A 44 -1.29 2.21 1.20
N PHE A 45 -0.72 3.27 1.74
CA PHE A 45 0.19 3.18 2.89
C PHE A 45 -0.56 2.93 4.20
N GLU A 46 -1.82 3.33 4.29
CA GLU A 46 -2.66 3.07 5.46
C GLU A 46 -3.03 1.59 5.56
N MET A 47 -3.03 0.85 4.44
CA MET A 47 -3.20 -0.60 4.42
C MET A 47 -2.13 -1.32 5.25
N GLU A 48 -0.93 -0.73 5.41
CA GLU A 48 0.14 -1.34 6.21
C GLU A 48 -0.27 -1.53 7.67
N SER A 49 -0.96 -0.55 8.27
CA SER A 49 -1.42 -0.63 9.65
C SER A 49 -2.47 -1.73 9.84
N LEU A 50 -3.41 -1.84 8.90
CA LEU A 50 -4.42 -2.90 8.90
C LEU A 50 -3.80 -4.29 8.70
N ALA A 51 -2.85 -4.39 7.78
CA ALA A 51 -2.14 -5.64 7.50
C ALA A 51 -1.34 -6.11 8.72
N ARG A 52 -0.69 -5.19 9.45
CA ARG A 52 0.07 -5.49 10.66
C ARG A 52 -0.77 -6.16 11.75
N GLU A 53 -2.03 -5.80 11.86
CA GLU A 53 -2.95 -6.38 12.84
C GLU A 53 -3.50 -7.77 12.43
N LYS A 54 -3.56 -8.02 11.13
CA LYS A 54 -4.17 -9.22 10.55
C LYS A 54 -3.16 -10.33 10.24
N ILE A 55 -1.96 -9.96 9.82
CA ILE A 55 -0.91 -10.89 9.38
C ILE A 55 -0.08 -11.35 10.58
N PRO A 56 0.28 -12.64 10.69
CA PRO A 56 1.18 -13.11 11.72
C PRO A 56 2.49 -12.31 11.77
N PRO A 57 3.00 -11.93 12.96
CA PRO A 57 4.12 -10.99 13.08
C PRO A 57 5.38 -11.37 12.29
N ALA A 58 5.71 -12.66 12.20
CA ALA A 58 6.87 -13.12 11.43
C ALA A 58 6.69 -12.93 9.93
N HIS A 59 5.49 -13.19 9.40
CA HIS A 59 5.15 -12.99 7.99
C HIS A 59 5.06 -11.50 7.66
N PHE A 60 4.48 -10.71 8.56
CA PHE A 60 4.45 -9.25 8.40
C PHE A 60 5.87 -8.66 8.41
N GLY A 61 6.75 -9.15 9.30
CA GLY A 61 8.15 -8.73 9.33
C GLY A 61 8.86 -8.96 8.00
N TYR A 62 8.67 -10.12 7.38
CA TYR A 62 9.20 -10.41 6.06
C TYR A 62 8.66 -9.46 4.98
N LEU A 63 7.35 -9.20 5.00
CA LEU A 63 6.68 -8.34 4.02
C LEU A 63 7.10 -6.86 4.12
N SER A 64 7.33 -6.37 5.34
CA SER A 64 7.56 -4.95 5.63
C SER A 64 9.02 -4.52 5.62
N THR A 65 9.96 -5.45 5.50
CA THR A 65 11.40 -5.17 5.53
C THR A 65 12.05 -5.40 4.17
N GLY A 66 13.09 -4.61 3.88
CA GLY A 66 13.96 -4.81 2.73
C GLY A 66 15.25 -5.52 3.13
N VAL A 67 16.19 -5.61 2.18
CA VAL A 67 17.53 -6.18 2.38
C VAL A 67 18.52 -5.07 2.71
N ASP A 68 19.58 -5.39 3.45
CA ASP A 68 20.72 -4.49 3.74
C ASP A 68 20.33 -3.09 4.24
N GLY A 69 19.52 -3.03 5.29
CA GLY A 69 19.12 -1.78 5.93
C GLY A 69 18.09 -0.98 5.12
N ASP A 70 17.28 -1.61 4.29
CA ASP A 70 16.10 -1.06 3.60
C ASP A 70 16.41 0.05 2.58
N MET A 71 17.62 0.12 2.05
CA MET A 71 17.99 1.19 1.11
C MET A 71 17.10 1.20 -0.12
N THR A 72 16.90 0.04 -0.75
CA THR A 72 16.06 -0.09 -1.94
C THR A 72 14.59 0.14 -1.62
N LEU A 73 14.11 -0.35 -0.49
CA LEU A 73 12.75 -0.13 -0.01
C LEU A 73 12.45 1.37 0.12
N ARG A 74 13.36 2.12 0.77
CA ARG A 74 13.23 3.57 0.89
C ARG A 74 13.36 4.29 -0.45
N ALA A 75 14.26 3.85 -1.32
CA ALA A 75 14.45 4.44 -2.64
C ALA A 75 13.24 4.23 -3.55
N ASN A 76 12.59 3.07 -3.50
CA ASN A 76 11.37 2.78 -4.24
C ASN A 76 10.26 3.77 -3.87
N ARG A 77 10.03 4.00 -2.58
CA ARG A 77 9.05 4.98 -2.11
C ARG A 77 9.46 6.42 -2.45
N GLY A 78 10.71 6.79 -2.17
CA GLY A 78 11.26 8.13 -2.42
C GLY A 78 11.32 8.49 -3.91
N GLY A 79 11.38 7.50 -4.80
CA GLY A 79 11.40 7.71 -6.25
C GLY A 79 10.21 8.49 -6.77
N PHE A 80 9.03 8.27 -6.21
CA PHE A 80 7.80 8.98 -6.62
C PHE A 80 7.86 10.49 -6.33
N THR A 81 8.62 10.94 -5.33
CA THR A 81 8.75 12.36 -5.01
C THR A 81 9.51 13.15 -6.06
N ARG A 82 10.21 12.48 -6.99
CA ARG A 82 10.93 13.11 -8.11
C ARG A 82 10.02 13.51 -9.27
N PHE A 83 8.78 13.07 -9.26
CA PHE A 83 7.79 13.35 -10.28
C PHE A 83 6.69 14.24 -9.72
N GLN A 84 6.22 15.15 -10.53
CA GLN A 84 5.12 16.04 -10.19
C GLN A 84 4.05 15.96 -11.27
N ILE A 85 2.79 15.89 -10.84
CA ILE A 85 1.66 15.98 -11.76
C ILE A 85 1.47 17.44 -12.12
N LYS A 86 1.52 17.77 -13.42
CA LYS A 86 1.17 19.09 -13.93
C LYS A 86 -0.31 19.09 -14.32
N PRO A 87 -1.21 19.59 -13.46
CA PRO A 87 -2.63 19.56 -13.76
C PRO A 87 -2.97 20.47 -14.93
N ARG A 88 -3.83 20.03 -15.83
CA ARG A 88 -4.46 20.88 -16.83
C ARG A 88 -5.70 21.50 -16.20
N ARG A 89 -5.88 22.79 -16.44
CA ARG A 89 -7.05 23.53 -15.95
C ARG A 89 -8.01 23.80 -17.11
N LEU A 90 -9.31 23.98 -16.79
CA LEU A 90 -10.37 24.29 -17.76
C LEU A 90 -10.53 23.22 -18.86
N VAL A 91 -10.29 21.95 -18.49
CA VAL A 91 -10.57 20.78 -19.33
C VAL A 91 -11.80 20.11 -18.77
N ASP A 92 -12.72 19.72 -19.63
CA ASP A 92 -13.87 18.91 -19.25
C ASP A 92 -13.37 17.53 -18.79
N VAL A 93 -13.74 17.14 -17.58
CA VAL A 93 -13.39 15.85 -16.95
C VAL A 93 -14.64 15.13 -16.45
N SER A 94 -15.81 15.45 -16.97
CA SER A 94 -17.08 14.85 -16.59
C SER A 94 -17.13 13.34 -16.92
N GLU A 95 -16.46 12.94 -18.00
CA GLU A 95 -16.39 11.54 -18.44
C GLU A 95 -14.94 11.17 -18.78
N PRO A 96 -14.08 10.92 -17.77
CA PRO A 96 -12.69 10.55 -18.03
C PRO A 96 -12.61 9.12 -18.54
N ASP A 97 -12.03 8.92 -19.73
CA ASP A 97 -11.67 7.61 -20.22
C ASP A 97 -10.23 7.26 -19.78
N MET A 98 -10.10 6.22 -18.97
CA MET A 98 -8.83 5.69 -18.49
C MET A 98 -8.52 4.32 -19.08
N SER A 99 -9.34 3.81 -19.99
CA SER A 99 -9.16 2.51 -20.60
C SER A 99 -7.82 2.40 -21.33
N VAL A 100 -7.20 1.25 -21.24
CA VAL A 100 -5.92 0.94 -21.89
C VAL A 100 -5.92 -0.47 -22.44
N ASN A 101 -5.16 -0.68 -23.51
CA ASN A 101 -4.87 -2.02 -23.99
C ASN A 101 -3.45 -2.40 -23.53
N VAL A 102 -3.34 -3.45 -22.73
CA VAL A 102 -2.07 -3.97 -22.23
C VAL A 102 -1.93 -5.42 -22.68
N LEU A 103 -0.90 -5.71 -23.46
CA LEU A 103 -0.60 -7.07 -23.96
C LEU A 103 -1.78 -7.71 -24.74
N GLY A 104 -2.57 -6.89 -25.44
CA GLY A 104 -3.72 -7.37 -26.23
C GLY A 104 -5.02 -7.52 -25.42
N ALA A 105 -5.01 -7.15 -24.15
CA ALA A 105 -6.18 -7.16 -23.29
C ALA A 105 -6.59 -5.73 -22.90
N GLU A 106 -7.88 -5.48 -22.92
CA GLU A 106 -8.44 -4.21 -22.45
C GLU A 106 -8.58 -4.19 -20.93
N ALA A 107 -8.29 -3.06 -20.32
CA ALA A 107 -8.50 -2.80 -18.90
C ALA A 107 -9.17 -1.44 -18.71
N SER A 108 -9.96 -1.30 -17.65
CA SER A 108 -10.67 -0.07 -17.32
C SER A 108 -9.74 1.09 -16.93
N SER A 109 -8.49 0.79 -16.57
CA SER A 109 -7.48 1.79 -16.24
C SER A 109 -6.05 1.22 -16.39
N PRO A 110 -5.01 2.09 -16.43
CA PRO A 110 -3.62 1.66 -16.51
C PRO A 110 -3.09 1.07 -15.20
N ILE A 111 -3.93 0.84 -14.20
CA ILE A 111 -3.55 0.26 -12.91
C ILE A 111 -3.68 -1.25 -12.99
N PHE A 112 -2.64 -1.96 -12.61
CA PHE A 112 -2.67 -3.41 -12.49
C PHE A 112 -1.96 -3.86 -11.20
N LEU A 113 -2.30 -5.07 -10.75
CA LEU A 113 -1.69 -5.66 -9.57
C LEU A 113 -0.39 -6.37 -9.98
N CYS A 114 0.72 -5.91 -9.39
CA CYS A 114 2.03 -6.50 -9.66
C CYS A 114 2.13 -7.92 -9.07
N PRO A 115 3.05 -8.76 -9.59
CA PRO A 115 3.25 -10.10 -9.08
C PRO A 115 3.85 -10.06 -7.67
N VAL A 116 3.17 -10.69 -6.72
CA VAL A 116 3.63 -10.88 -5.35
C VAL A 116 3.62 -12.38 -5.06
N GLY A 117 4.70 -12.90 -4.49
CA GLY A 117 4.80 -14.31 -4.12
C GLY A 117 4.16 -14.62 -2.78
N SER A 118 3.83 -15.90 -2.59
CA SER A 118 3.47 -16.47 -1.27
C SER A 118 2.27 -15.80 -0.58
N HIS A 119 1.21 -15.46 -1.32
CA HIS A 119 0.01 -14.84 -0.74
C HIS A 119 -0.60 -15.71 0.37
N GLY A 120 -0.47 -17.02 0.31
CA GLY A 120 -0.93 -17.95 1.35
C GLY A 120 -0.25 -17.74 2.71
N ALA A 121 0.90 -17.07 2.77
CA ALA A 121 1.52 -16.68 4.02
C ALA A 121 0.80 -15.49 4.70
N TYR A 122 0.01 -14.73 3.94
CA TYR A 122 -0.61 -13.48 4.40
C TYR A 122 -2.12 -13.58 4.56
N HIS A 123 -2.78 -14.40 3.71
CA HIS A 123 -4.22 -14.58 3.75
C HIS A 123 -4.62 -15.99 3.30
N ALA A 124 -5.69 -16.53 3.89
CA ALA A 124 -6.17 -17.88 3.58
C ALA A 124 -6.64 -18.06 2.12
N ASP A 125 -7.22 -17.01 1.54
CA ASP A 125 -7.65 -17.04 0.12
C ASP A 125 -6.50 -16.92 -0.87
N ALA A 126 -5.30 -16.65 -0.39
CA ALA A 126 -4.09 -16.53 -1.19
C ALA A 126 -4.31 -15.68 -2.47
N GLU A 127 -3.80 -16.12 -3.61
CA GLU A 127 -3.93 -15.42 -4.90
C GLU A 127 -5.36 -15.39 -5.43
N LEU A 128 -6.23 -16.30 -4.99
CA LEU A 128 -7.65 -16.32 -5.40
C LEU A 128 -8.39 -15.05 -4.93
N GLY A 129 -8.11 -14.59 -3.71
CA GLY A 129 -8.70 -13.36 -3.19
C GLY A 129 -8.31 -12.14 -4.04
N THR A 130 -7.03 -12.05 -4.38
CA THR A 130 -6.48 -10.97 -5.21
C THR A 130 -7.05 -11.02 -6.64
N ALA A 131 -7.12 -12.19 -7.24
CA ALA A 131 -7.67 -12.38 -8.58
C ALA A 131 -9.15 -11.98 -8.65
N ARG A 132 -9.95 -12.41 -7.68
CA ARG A 132 -11.37 -12.00 -7.59
C ARG A 132 -11.53 -10.49 -7.43
N ALA A 133 -10.68 -9.86 -6.62
CA ALA A 133 -10.71 -8.41 -6.44
C ALA A 133 -10.33 -7.65 -7.71
N ALA A 134 -9.32 -8.12 -8.44
CA ALA A 134 -8.91 -7.56 -9.73
C ALA A 134 -10.03 -7.66 -10.76
N ALA A 135 -10.61 -8.86 -10.92
CA ALA A 135 -11.71 -9.11 -11.86
C ALA A 135 -12.95 -8.26 -11.53
N ALA A 136 -13.29 -8.10 -10.25
CA ALA A 136 -14.45 -7.27 -9.82
C ALA A 136 -14.30 -5.79 -10.18
N LYS A 137 -13.09 -5.33 -10.46
CA LYS A 137 -12.75 -3.93 -10.82
C LYS A 137 -12.25 -3.80 -12.26
N ASP A 138 -12.30 -4.87 -13.04
CA ASP A 138 -11.80 -4.92 -14.41
C ASP A 138 -10.33 -4.44 -14.51
N HIS A 139 -9.50 -4.93 -13.60
CA HIS A 139 -8.07 -4.68 -13.55
C HIS A 139 -7.27 -5.94 -13.82
N HIS A 140 -6.14 -5.79 -14.48
CA HIS A 140 -5.21 -6.90 -14.68
C HIS A 140 -4.46 -7.24 -13.38
N MET A 141 -4.13 -8.51 -13.26
CA MET A 141 -3.24 -9.04 -12.23
C MET A 141 -2.12 -9.84 -12.89
N ALA A 142 -0.89 -9.64 -12.46
CA ALA A 142 0.22 -10.50 -12.80
C ALA A 142 0.42 -11.56 -11.71
N LEU A 143 0.41 -12.83 -12.08
CA LEU A 143 0.67 -13.92 -11.14
C LEU A 143 2.17 -14.14 -10.99
N SER A 144 2.65 -14.27 -9.75
CA SER A 144 4.05 -14.56 -9.45
C SER A 144 4.39 -16.03 -9.74
N THR A 145 5.60 -16.30 -10.20
CA THR A 145 6.15 -17.65 -10.26
C THR A 145 6.32 -18.31 -8.90
N GLN A 146 6.30 -17.50 -7.81
CA GLN A 146 6.34 -17.93 -6.42
C GLN A 146 4.94 -17.91 -5.77
N SER A 147 3.88 -18.05 -6.58
CA SER A 147 2.52 -18.10 -6.06
C SER A 147 2.28 -19.33 -5.19
N SER A 148 1.42 -19.19 -4.19
CA SER A 148 0.96 -20.30 -3.34
C SER A 148 -0.10 -21.15 -4.03
N THR A 149 -0.74 -20.60 -5.07
CA THR A 149 -1.87 -21.21 -5.79
C THR A 149 -1.46 -21.51 -7.23
N PRO A 150 -1.75 -22.72 -7.76
CA PRO A 150 -1.51 -23.03 -9.16
C PRO A 150 -2.27 -22.09 -10.11
N ILE A 151 -1.66 -21.78 -11.27
CA ILE A 151 -2.24 -20.85 -12.24
C ILE A 151 -3.63 -21.29 -12.71
N GLU A 152 -3.84 -22.58 -12.90
CA GLU A 152 -5.11 -23.15 -13.35
C GLU A 152 -6.23 -22.85 -12.35
N ALA A 153 -5.95 -22.97 -11.05
CA ALA A 153 -6.91 -22.66 -10.01
C ALA A 153 -7.20 -21.15 -9.89
N VAL A 154 -6.23 -20.29 -10.22
CA VAL A 154 -6.42 -18.84 -10.20
C VAL A 154 -7.26 -18.38 -11.39
N ILE A 155 -7.14 -19.01 -12.56
CA ILE A 155 -7.87 -18.65 -13.77
C ILE A 155 -9.34 -19.09 -13.70
N GLU A 156 -9.62 -20.27 -13.13
CA GLU A 156 -10.96 -20.88 -13.13
C GLU A 156 -12.08 -19.96 -12.59
N PRO A 157 -11.93 -19.28 -11.43
CA PRO A 157 -12.96 -18.40 -10.89
C PRO A 157 -13.06 -17.03 -11.55
N VAL A 158 -12.13 -16.67 -12.45
CA VAL A 158 -12.03 -15.33 -13.04
C VAL A 158 -11.96 -15.43 -14.56
N SER A 159 -13.11 -15.35 -15.22
CA SER A 159 -13.26 -15.59 -16.66
C SER A 159 -12.43 -14.67 -17.57
N TYR A 160 -11.81 -13.60 -17.06
CA TYR A 160 -11.16 -12.55 -17.88
C TYR A 160 -9.85 -12.01 -17.32
N THR A 161 -9.19 -12.67 -16.38
CA THR A 161 -7.92 -12.18 -15.88
C THR A 161 -6.79 -12.66 -16.79
N HIS A 162 -6.18 -11.75 -17.53
CA HIS A 162 -4.93 -12.04 -18.22
C HIS A 162 -3.81 -12.17 -17.20
N LEU A 163 -3.38 -13.41 -16.96
CA LEU A 163 -2.28 -13.71 -16.10
C LEU A 163 -0.99 -13.71 -16.94
N THR A 164 -0.14 -12.75 -16.73
CA THR A 164 1.22 -12.78 -17.26
C THR A 164 2.15 -13.38 -16.23
N LEU A 165 2.82 -14.46 -16.60
CA LEU A 165 3.91 -14.99 -15.79
C LEU A 165 5.11 -14.04 -15.97
N PRO A 166 5.68 -13.46 -14.92
CA PRO A 166 6.92 -12.75 -15.03
C PRO A 166 7.99 -13.73 -15.51
N THR A 167 8.75 -13.31 -16.50
CA THR A 167 9.88 -14.09 -17.02
C THR A 167 10.85 -14.38 -15.88
N ILE A 168 11.22 -15.63 -15.70
CA ILE A 168 12.18 -16.06 -14.69
C ILE A 168 13.50 -15.34 -14.97
N CYS A 169 13.94 -14.46 -14.08
CA CYS A 169 15.35 -14.14 -13.97
C CYS A 169 16.02 -15.34 -13.30
N SER A 170 16.53 -16.26 -14.09
CA SER A 170 17.54 -17.21 -13.61
C SER A 170 18.84 -16.46 -13.41
N VAL A 171 19.27 -16.36 -12.18
CA VAL A 171 20.65 -16.00 -11.83
C VAL A 171 21.49 -17.24 -11.95
#